data_d1a5286dd6b193b3394e63c7bb8f91f9
#
_entry.id   d1a5286dd6b193b3394e63c7bb8f91f9
#
_cell.length_a   1.000
_cell.length_b   1.000
_cell.length_c   1.000
_cell.angle_alpha   90.00
_cell.angle_beta   90.00
_cell.angle_gamma   90.00
#
_symmetry.space_group_name_H-M   'P 1'
#
loop_
_entity.id
_entity.type
_entity.pdbx_description
1 polymer ?
#
loop_
_entity_poly.entity_id
_entity_poly.type
_entity_poly.pdbx_seq_one_letter_code
_entity_poly.pdbx_strand_id
1 'polypeptide(L)'
;MLRKIRIAVAVLFFLLVTLLFLDFTGTLHVWFGWMARIQFLPAVLALHVGIVAALVLLTLLFGRIYCSVICPLGVMQDIVSWFAGRRRKYRFHYRPARTWLRYGVLVLFVAALVAQVAWLAALIAPYSAYGRIASNLFAPLWRWGNNLLALVAEHFDSYAFYTVDVWMKGLGTLLVAAVTFLVIGVLAWRGGRTWCNTICPVGTVLGVLSRFSLFKPRFDVSKCNGCKLCARNCKASCINPEAHEIDYSRCVACMDCLESCRQGAISYTWRRQPHSASESAAGTTAAKGSVKSARPTVKAPAAGASEAAVPDRSRRRFLAGLGTVAVAATVRAQEMKVDGGLALIEEKKIPDRATPLTPPGSLSAHNLATHCTGCQLCISACPNGVLRPSGKLTSFMLPVMSYERGYCRPECTECSSVCPTGAIRPITRAEKSATQIGHAVWIRENCVTLRDDVQCDNCARHCPTGAITMVNSVPDDPSSRLIPVVDEERCIGCGACENLCPAHPFSAIYVEGHLRHRTV
;
A
#
# COMPACT_ATOMS: atom_id res chain seq x y z
N MET A 1 -12.08 29.45 2.17
CA MET A 1 -11.98 28.78 3.49
C MET A 1 -12.08 27.27 3.36
N LEU A 2 -13.13 26.69 2.78
CA LEU A 2 -13.36 25.22 2.65
C LEU A 2 -12.19 24.45 2.04
N ARG A 3 -11.56 24.95 0.96
CA ARG A 3 -10.39 24.29 0.33
C ARG A 3 -9.20 24.19 1.29
N LYS A 4 -8.90 25.25 2.06
CA LYS A 4 -7.77 25.25 3.01
C LYS A 4 -7.99 24.22 4.12
N ILE A 5 -9.20 24.16 4.69
CA ILE A 5 -9.59 23.17 5.71
C ILE A 5 -9.45 21.77 5.15
N ARG A 6 -10.01 21.51 3.95
CA ARG A 6 -9.88 20.20 3.29
C ARG A 6 -8.41 19.79 3.10
N ILE A 7 -7.54 20.71 2.65
CA ILE A 7 -6.12 20.42 2.45
C ILE A 7 -5.44 20.07 3.78
N ALA A 8 -5.67 20.86 4.83
CA ALA A 8 -5.08 20.61 6.14
C ALA A 8 -5.48 19.23 6.69
N VAL A 9 -6.78 18.90 6.65
CA VAL A 9 -7.28 17.60 7.09
C VAL A 9 -6.73 16.46 6.22
N ALA A 10 -6.66 16.63 4.89
CA ALA A 10 -6.11 15.62 3.99
C ALA A 10 -4.63 15.35 4.24
N VAL A 11 -3.84 16.40 4.51
CA VAL A 11 -2.41 16.26 4.84
C VAL A 11 -2.25 15.53 6.18
N LEU A 12 -3.05 15.89 7.18
CA LEU A 12 -3.04 15.23 8.48
C LEU A 12 -3.34 13.72 8.34
N PHE A 13 -4.43 13.35 7.65
CA PHE A 13 -4.78 11.96 7.39
C PHE A 13 -3.69 11.22 6.62
N PHE A 14 -3.14 11.86 5.61
CA PHE A 14 -2.07 11.27 4.79
C PHE A 14 -0.82 10.98 5.63
N LEU A 15 -0.38 11.94 6.44
CA LEU A 15 0.78 11.78 7.31
C LEU A 15 0.56 10.68 8.34
N LEU A 16 -0.58 10.69 9.04
CA LEU A 16 -0.88 9.68 10.06
C LEU A 16 -0.97 8.27 9.47
N VAL A 17 -1.66 8.10 8.34
CA VAL A 17 -1.71 6.78 7.66
C VAL A 17 -0.33 6.36 7.16
N THR A 18 0.48 7.29 6.65
CA THR A 18 1.86 6.97 6.23
C THR A 18 2.69 6.52 7.41
N LEU A 19 2.63 7.24 8.52
CA LEU A 19 3.36 6.91 9.75
C LEU A 19 3.01 5.51 10.29
N LEU A 20 1.76 5.03 10.13
CA LEU A 20 1.43 3.64 10.48
C LEU A 20 2.25 2.60 9.71
N PHE A 21 2.62 2.86 8.46
CA PHE A 21 3.49 1.96 7.68
C PHE A 21 4.98 2.14 7.97
N LEU A 22 5.37 3.29 8.51
CA LEU A 22 6.76 3.62 8.86
C LEU A 22 7.11 3.25 10.30
N ASP A 23 6.09 3.09 11.13
CA ASP A 23 6.23 2.77 12.55
C ASP A 23 6.84 1.37 12.74
N PHE A 24 8.05 1.33 13.27
CA PHE A 24 8.75 0.11 13.66
C PHE A 24 8.75 -0.12 15.19
N THR A 25 8.20 0.86 15.94
CA THR A 25 8.09 0.79 17.40
C THR A 25 6.76 0.23 17.86
N GLY A 26 5.73 0.25 17.01
CA GLY A 26 4.36 -0.18 17.33
C GLY A 26 3.53 0.85 18.10
N THR A 27 4.13 1.94 18.56
CA THR A 27 3.46 2.94 19.40
C THR A 27 2.33 3.67 18.70
N LEU A 28 2.51 4.02 17.42
CA LEU A 28 1.51 4.75 16.65
C LEU A 28 0.27 3.89 16.30
N HIS A 29 0.43 2.58 16.23
CA HIS A 29 -0.68 1.68 15.95
C HIS A 29 -1.72 1.67 17.07
N VAL A 30 -1.30 1.82 18.32
CA VAL A 30 -2.20 1.89 19.47
C VAL A 30 -3.16 3.08 19.36
N TRP A 31 -2.64 4.25 18.97
CA TRP A 31 -3.42 5.49 18.91
C TRP A 31 -4.14 5.70 17.59
N PHE A 32 -3.54 5.36 16.47
CA PHE A 32 -4.01 5.70 15.13
C PHE A 32 -4.36 4.50 14.26
N GLY A 33 -4.27 3.26 14.76
CA GLY A 33 -4.60 2.04 14.00
C GLY A 33 -6.03 2.02 13.44
N TRP A 34 -6.97 2.72 14.08
CA TRP A 34 -8.34 2.88 13.58
C TRP A 34 -8.41 3.54 12.19
N MET A 35 -7.41 4.37 11.81
CA MET A 35 -7.36 5.02 10.49
C MET A 35 -7.20 4.04 9.33
N ALA A 36 -6.60 2.88 9.58
CA ALA A 36 -6.55 1.79 8.61
C ALA A 36 -7.91 1.10 8.46
N ARG A 37 -8.67 0.97 9.55
CA ARG A 37 -9.99 0.31 9.58
C ARG A 37 -11.09 1.13 8.92
N ILE A 38 -10.99 2.47 8.90
CA ILE A 38 -11.95 3.34 8.20
C ILE A 38 -11.74 3.42 6.69
N GLN A 39 -10.74 2.72 6.14
CA GLN A 39 -10.58 2.67 4.68
C GLN A 39 -11.71 1.85 4.07
N PHE A 40 -12.30 2.35 2.96
CA PHE A 40 -13.56 1.82 2.41
C PHE A 40 -13.53 0.31 2.15
N LEU A 41 -12.55 -0.19 1.40
CA LEU A 41 -12.46 -1.63 1.09
C LEU A 41 -12.16 -2.50 2.31
N PRO A 42 -11.19 -2.18 3.17
CA PRO A 42 -11.01 -2.87 4.45
C PRO A 42 -12.29 -2.93 5.30
N ALA A 43 -13.01 -1.82 5.43
CA ALA A 43 -14.24 -1.77 6.21
C ALA A 43 -15.36 -2.68 5.63
N VAL A 44 -15.44 -2.75 4.29
CA VAL A 44 -16.41 -3.66 3.61
C VAL A 44 -16.05 -5.12 3.86
N LEU A 45 -14.77 -5.51 3.71
CA LEU A 45 -14.32 -6.90 3.91
C LEU A 45 -14.39 -7.33 5.38
N ALA A 46 -14.15 -6.40 6.31
CA ALA A 46 -14.31 -6.65 7.75
C ALA A 46 -15.78 -6.61 8.21
N LEU A 47 -16.73 -6.39 7.31
CA LEU A 47 -18.16 -6.27 7.60
C LEU A 47 -18.49 -5.22 8.68
N HIS A 48 -17.69 -4.15 8.75
CA HIS A 48 -17.94 -3.02 9.64
C HIS A 48 -19.08 -2.14 9.10
N VAL A 49 -20.32 -2.62 9.25
CA VAL A 49 -21.54 -1.98 8.70
C VAL A 49 -21.64 -0.51 9.09
N GLY A 50 -21.36 -0.15 10.35
CA GLY A 50 -21.41 1.23 10.84
C GLY A 50 -20.42 2.15 10.12
N ILE A 51 -19.19 1.69 9.88
CA ILE A 51 -18.16 2.47 9.15
C ILE A 51 -18.56 2.61 7.69
N VAL A 52 -19.00 1.53 7.04
CA VAL A 52 -19.45 1.56 5.65
C VAL A 52 -20.63 2.50 5.49
N ALA A 53 -21.64 2.42 6.39
CA ALA A 53 -22.80 3.32 6.39
C ALA A 53 -22.38 4.79 6.58
N ALA A 54 -21.44 5.07 7.50
CA ALA A 54 -20.93 6.42 7.71
C ALA A 54 -20.20 6.96 6.47
N LEU A 55 -19.39 6.15 5.78
CA LEU A 55 -18.71 6.55 4.54
C LEU A 55 -19.67 6.75 3.37
N VAL A 56 -20.70 5.92 3.26
CA VAL A 56 -21.78 6.10 2.28
C VAL A 56 -22.55 7.39 2.57
N LEU A 57 -22.96 7.61 3.82
CA LEU A 57 -23.64 8.83 4.24
C LEU A 57 -22.77 10.08 3.98
N LEU A 58 -21.50 10.04 4.32
CA LEU A 58 -20.53 11.11 4.02
C LEU A 58 -20.49 11.41 2.51
N THR A 59 -20.55 10.37 1.67
CA THR A 59 -20.55 10.53 0.21
C THR A 59 -21.88 11.09 -0.29
N LEU A 60 -23.01 10.68 0.28
CA LEU A 60 -24.33 11.21 -0.06
C LEU A 60 -24.51 12.67 0.42
N LEU A 61 -23.87 13.04 1.51
CA LEU A 61 -23.89 14.43 1.99
C LEU A 61 -22.99 15.33 1.16
N PHE A 62 -21.70 15.00 1.05
CA PHE A 62 -20.65 15.90 0.57
C PHE A 62 -19.98 15.46 -0.74
N GLY A 63 -20.49 14.45 -1.42
CA GLY A 63 -19.87 13.85 -2.60
C GLY A 63 -18.61 13.04 -2.23
N ARG A 64 -17.71 12.81 -3.19
CA ARG A 64 -16.52 11.95 -3.03
C ARG A 64 -15.42 12.56 -2.17
N ILE A 65 -15.77 13.14 -1.02
CA ILE A 65 -14.80 13.76 -0.10
C ILE A 65 -13.82 12.71 0.48
N TYR A 66 -14.29 11.46 0.67
CA TYR A 66 -13.43 10.32 1.03
C TYR A 66 -12.17 10.25 0.16
N CYS A 67 -12.34 10.34 -1.17
CA CYS A 67 -11.22 10.24 -2.12
C CYS A 67 -10.23 11.42 -2.03
N SER A 68 -10.65 12.57 -1.50
CA SER A 68 -9.82 13.77 -1.44
C SER A 68 -9.23 14.06 -0.05
N VAL A 69 -9.70 13.33 0.99
CA VAL A 69 -9.28 13.57 2.38
C VAL A 69 -8.78 12.28 3.03
N ILE A 70 -9.58 11.21 3.01
CA ILE A 70 -9.31 9.99 3.79
C ILE A 70 -8.41 9.00 3.03
N CYS A 71 -8.60 8.85 1.71
CA CYS A 71 -7.85 7.89 0.91
C CYS A 71 -6.40 8.36 0.67
N PRO A 72 -5.38 7.66 1.21
CA PRO A 72 -3.98 8.09 1.10
C PRO A 72 -3.47 8.08 -0.34
N LEU A 73 -3.87 7.10 -1.16
CA LEU A 73 -3.50 7.07 -2.58
C LEU A 73 -4.07 8.29 -3.33
N GLY A 74 -5.25 8.72 -2.95
CA GLY A 74 -5.85 9.91 -3.50
C GLY A 74 -5.06 11.17 -3.13
N VAL A 75 -4.71 11.35 -1.87
CA VAL A 75 -3.92 12.51 -1.43
C VAL A 75 -2.53 12.50 -2.05
N MET A 76 -1.88 11.34 -2.17
CA MET A 76 -0.59 11.19 -2.88
C MET A 76 -0.67 11.71 -4.33
N GLN A 77 -1.74 11.39 -5.07
CA GLN A 77 -1.95 11.94 -6.42
C GLN A 77 -2.11 13.47 -6.40
N ASP A 78 -2.76 14.03 -5.37
CA ASP A 78 -2.86 15.49 -5.23
C ASP A 78 -1.50 16.14 -4.99
N ILE A 79 -0.65 15.52 -4.19
CA ILE A 79 0.73 15.98 -3.93
C ILE A 79 1.54 15.98 -5.22
N VAL A 80 1.57 14.85 -5.95
CA VAL A 80 2.27 14.75 -7.24
C VAL A 80 1.74 15.77 -8.24
N SER A 81 0.42 15.91 -8.29
CA SER A 81 -0.26 16.89 -9.15
C SER A 81 0.08 18.34 -8.78
N TRP A 82 0.28 18.64 -7.52
CA TRP A 82 0.67 19.97 -7.06
C TRP A 82 2.11 20.31 -7.48
N PHE A 83 3.06 19.37 -7.33
CA PHE A 83 4.42 19.55 -7.83
C PHE A 83 4.47 19.77 -9.34
N ALA A 84 3.69 19.01 -10.10
CA ALA A 84 3.58 19.20 -11.54
C ALA A 84 2.94 20.55 -11.93
N GLY A 85 2.04 21.07 -11.10
CA GLY A 85 1.40 22.39 -11.28
C GLY A 85 2.36 23.56 -11.14
N ARG A 86 3.49 23.40 -10.42
CA ARG A 86 4.56 24.40 -10.34
C ARG A 86 5.26 24.64 -11.68
N ARG A 87 5.35 23.59 -12.52
CA ARG A 87 6.00 23.69 -13.84
C ARG A 87 5.04 24.09 -14.95
N ARG A 88 3.76 23.68 -14.88
CA ARG A 88 2.73 23.96 -15.90
C ARG A 88 1.44 24.37 -15.22
N LYS A 89 1.10 25.66 -15.25
CA LYS A 89 -0.21 26.19 -14.81
C LYS A 89 -1.28 25.84 -15.85
N TYR A 90 -2.54 25.72 -15.44
CA TYR A 90 -3.73 25.54 -16.29
C TYR A 90 -3.65 24.35 -17.26
N ARG A 91 -3.12 23.23 -16.80
CA ARG A 91 -2.80 22.04 -17.60
C ARG A 91 -3.95 21.07 -17.83
N PHE A 92 -5.04 21.23 -17.08
CA PHE A 92 -6.19 20.34 -17.22
C PHE A 92 -7.19 20.87 -18.25
N HIS A 93 -7.98 19.95 -18.80
CA HIS A 93 -9.10 20.24 -19.68
C HIS A 93 -10.18 19.20 -19.45
N TYR A 94 -11.41 19.50 -19.85
CA TYR A 94 -12.50 18.53 -19.81
C TYR A 94 -12.18 17.34 -20.71
N ARG A 95 -12.45 16.14 -20.21
CA ARG A 95 -12.39 14.89 -20.97
C ARG A 95 -13.66 14.11 -20.70
N PRO A 96 -14.31 13.50 -21.72
CA PRO A 96 -15.46 12.62 -21.49
C PRO A 96 -15.07 11.43 -20.61
N ALA A 97 -16.03 10.91 -19.86
CA ALA A 97 -15.80 9.75 -19.00
C ALA A 97 -15.58 8.49 -19.85
N ARG A 98 -14.54 7.72 -19.55
CA ARG A 98 -14.34 6.38 -20.13
C ARG A 98 -15.15 5.36 -19.34
N THR A 99 -16.48 5.39 -19.55
CA THR A 99 -17.44 4.61 -18.74
C THR A 99 -17.20 3.11 -18.85
N TRP A 100 -16.95 2.60 -20.05
CA TRP A 100 -16.67 1.18 -20.28
C TRP A 100 -15.46 0.68 -19.48
N LEU A 101 -14.36 1.47 -19.43
CA LEU A 101 -13.16 1.10 -18.65
C LEU A 101 -13.45 1.09 -17.15
N ARG A 102 -14.17 2.10 -16.64
CA ARG A 102 -14.53 2.21 -15.23
C ARG A 102 -15.35 1.02 -14.74
N TYR A 103 -16.41 0.71 -15.47
CA TYR A 103 -17.30 -0.40 -15.09
C TYR A 103 -16.68 -1.75 -15.40
N GLY A 104 -15.91 -1.89 -16.48
CA GLY A 104 -15.16 -3.11 -16.79
C GLY A 104 -14.15 -3.47 -15.71
N VAL A 105 -13.36 -2.49 -15.23
CA VAL A 105 -12.44 -2.73 -14.10
C VAL A 105 -13.20 -3.02 -12.81
N LEU A 106 -14.35 -2.39 -12.55
CA LEU A 106 -15.17 -2.70 -11.37
C LEU A 106 -15.69 -4.14 -11.43
N VAL A 107 -16.20 -4.59 -12.57
CA VAL A 107 -16.67 -5.97 -12.77
C VAL A 107 -15.52 -6.95 -12.59
N LEU A 108 -14.36 -6.69 -13.22
CA LEU A 108 -13.16 -7.50 -13.04
C LEU A 108 -12.73 -7.58 -11.57
N PHE A 109 -12.80 -6.47 -10.86
CA PHE A 109 -12.45 -6.41 -9.43
C PHE A 109 -13.42 -7.23 -8.57
N VAL A 110 -14.73 -7.11 -8.81
CA VAL A 110 -15.75 -7.90 -8.11
C VAL A 110 -15.62 -9.38 -8.45
N ALA A 111 -15.42 -9.71 -9.74
CA ALA A 111 -15.17 -11.09 -10.17
C ALA A 111 -13.92 -11.69 -9.50
N ALA A 112 -12.83 -10.91 -9.38
CA ALA A 112 -11.62 -11.35 -8.67
C ALA A 112 -11.87 -11.60 -7.18
N LEU A 113 -12.71 -10.79 -6.52
CA LEU A 113 -13.10 -11.02 -5.13
C LEU A 113 -13.95 -12.29 -4.97
N VAL A 114 -14.93 -12.49 -5.85
CA VAL A 114 -15.80 -13.68 -5.82
C VAL A 114 -15.03 -14.95 -6.16
N ALA A 115 -14.15 -14.88 -7.17
CA ALA A 115 -13.27 -15.99 -7.56
C ALA A 115 -12.09 -16.19 -6.59
N GLN A 116 -11.98 -15.37 -5.52
CA GLN A 116 -10.93 -15.44 -4.51
C GLN A 116 -9.51 -15.25 -5.06
N VAL A 117 -9.37 -14.54 -6.18
CA VAL A 117 -8.07 -14.17 -6.76
C VAL A 117 -7.53 -12.93 -6.02
N ALA A 118 -7.10 -13.13 -4.76
CA ALA A 118 -6.75 -12.06 -3.82
C ALA A 118 -5.66 -11.11 -4.36
N TRP A 119 -4.65 -11.63 -5.07
CA TRP A 119 -3.56 -10.83 -5.60
C TRP A 119 -4.03 -9.81 -6.65
N LEU A 120 -5.03 -10.18 -7.49
CA LEU A 120 -5.58 -9.28 -8.50
C LEU A 120 -6.41 -8.16 -7.84
N ALA A 121 -7.22 -8.52 -6.85
CA ALA A 121 -7.96 -7.54 -6.04
C ALA A 121 -6.99 -6.60 -5.29
N ALA A 122 -5.93 -7.16 -4.68
CA ALA A 122 -4.91 -6.41 -3.99
C ALA A 122 -4.16 -5.43 -4.91
N LEU A 123 -3.91 -5.82 -6.17
CA LEU A 123 -3.21 -4.99 -7.14
C LEU A 123 -3.98 -3.68 -7.44
N ILE A 124 -5.30 -3.77 -7.58
CA ILE A 124 -6.17 -2.67 -8.02
C ILE A 124 -6.68 -1.84 -6.83
N ALA A 125 -6.79 -2.43 -5.65
CA ALA A 125 -7.31 -1.78 -4.44
C ALA A 125 -6.46 -0.55 -4.03
N PRO A 126 -7.07 0.63 -3.82
CA PRO A 126 -6.31 1.86 -3.60
C PRO A 126 -5.52 1.88 -2.30
N TYR A 127 -6.09 1.36 -1.20
CA TYR A 127 -5.39 1.28 0.08
C TYR A 127 -4.22 0.28 0.03
N SER A 128 -4.42 -0.87 -0.62
CA SER A 128 -3.37 -1.88 -0.78
C SER A 128 -2.22 -1.40 -1.68
N ALA A 129 -2.55 -0.71 -2.78
CA ALA A 129 -1.56 -0.09 -3.65
C ALA A 129 -0.71 0.94 -2.87
N TYR A 130 -1.35 1.78 -2.04
CA TYR A 130 -0.65 2.73 -1.20
C TYR A 130 0.20 2.04 -0.12
N GLY A 131 -0.34 1.03 0.56
CA GLY A 131 0.37 0.30 1.62
C GLY A 131 1.65 -0.38 1.09
N ARG A 132 1.58 -0.98 -0.11
CA ARG A 132 2.78 -1.54 -0.77
C ARG A 132 3.83 -0.47 -1.10
N ILE A 133 3.40 0.69 -1.61
CA ILE A 133 4.30 1.82 -1.86
C ILE A 133 4.95 2.28 -0.55
N ALA A 134 4.17 2.48 0.51
CA ALA A 134 4.66 2.93 1.79
C ALA A 134 5.62 1.91 2.43
N SER A 135 5.27 0.62 2.44
CA SER A 135 6.07 -0.44 3.06
C SER A 135 7.36 -0.78 2.31
N ASN A 136 7.39 -0.67 0.96
CA ASN A 136 8.54 -1.08 0.17
C ASN A 136 9.40 0.08 -0.33
N LEU A 137 8.86 1.30 -0.44
CA LEU A 137 9.61 2.47 -0.90
C LEU A 137 9.86 3.49 0.21
N PHE A 138 8.83 3.85 1.01
CA PHE A 138 8.98 4.89 2.03
C PHE A 138 9.59 4.37 3.33
N ALA A 139 9.20 3.16 3.77
CA ALA A 139 9.72 2.60 5.02
C ALA A 139 11.24 2.35 5.00
N PRO A 140 11.87 1.79 3.93
CA PRO A 140 13.33 1.70 3.86
C PRO A 140 14.02 3.07 3.92
N LEU A 141 13.49 4.07 3.19
CA LEU A 141 14.04 5.43 3.22
C LEU A 141 13.93 6.06 4.62
N TRP A 142 12.81 5.84 5.31
CA TRP A 142 12.61 6.29 6.68
C TRP A 142 13.61 5.65 7.64
N ARG A 143 13.80 4.32 7.55
CA ARG A 143 14.76 3.58 8.38
C ARG A 143 16.21 4.00 8.10
N TRP A 144 16.58 4.24 6.85
CA TRP A 144 17.90 4.79 6.52
C TRP A 144 18.09 6.20 7.11
N GLY A 145 17.05 7.04 7.06
CA GLY A 145 17.06 8.35 7.71
C GLY A 145 17.23 8.23 9.22
N ASN A 146 16.53 7.29 9.87
CA ASN A 146 16.70 7.00 11.29
C ASN A 146 18.13 6.51 11.61
N ASN A 147 18.68 5.60 10.79
CA ASN A 147 20.04 5.10 11.00
C ASN A 147 21.10 6.20 10.81
N LEU A 148 20.87 7.13 9.90
CA LEU A 148 21.74 8.32 9.77
C LEU A 148 21.65 9.21 11.02
N LEU A 149 20.45 9.41 11.57
CA LEU A 149 20.26 10.15 12.83
C LEU A 149 20.90 9.42 14.01
N ALA A 150 20.83 8.08 14.04
CA ALA A 150 21.49 7.27 15.06
C ALA A 150 23.02 7.45 15.02
N LEU A 151 23.63 7.42 13.83
CA LEU A 151 25.08 7.69 13.68
C LEU A 151 25.47 9.09 14.16
N VAL A 152 24.65 10.10 13.85
CA VAL A 152 24.89 11.48 14.30
C VAL A 152 24.72 11.58 15.82
N ALA A 153 23.67 10.96 16.38
CA ALA A 153 23.42 10.97 17.82
C ALA A 153 24.55 10.27 18.61
N GLU A 154 25.04 9.14 18.12
CA GLU A 154 26.17 8.40 18.70
C GLU A 154 27.46 9.24 18.74
N HIS A 155 27.70 10.06 17.69
CA HIS A 155 28.83 11.00 17.68
C HIS A 155 28.75 12.07 18.80
N PHE A 156 27.54 12.36 19.29
CA PHE A 156 27.29 13.29 20.40
C PHE A 156 27.00 12.56 21.73
N ASP A 157 27.40 11.29 21.86
CA ASP A 157 27.17 10.43 23.03
C ASP A 157 25.68 10.32 23.45
N SER A 158 24.78 10.47 22.48
CA SER A 158 23.33 10.41 22.69
C SER A 158 22.76 9.11 22.10
N TYR A 159 22.05 8.33 22.91
CA TYR A 159 21.39 7.09 22.51
C TYR A 159 19.89 7.27 22.28
N ALA A 160 19.45 8.48 21.92
CA ALA A 160 18.05 8.77 21.63
C ALA A 160 17.54 8.06 20.38
N PHE A 161 18.44 7.72 19.45
CA PHE A 161 18.14 6.95 18.23
C PHE A 161 18.98 5.68 18.22
N TYR A 162 18.40 4.58 17.77
CA TYR A 162 19.10 3.30 17.61
C TYR A 162 19.02 2.83 16.15
N THR A 163 20.00 2.05 15.74
CA THR A 163 20.07 1.49 14.39
C THR A 163 19.03 0.41 14.20
N VAL A 164 18.31 0.48 13.07
CA VAL A 164 17.25 -0.47 12.69
C VAL A 164 17.68 -1.19 11.42
N ASP A 165 17.54 -2.51 11.41
CA ASP A 165 17.88 -3.32 10.24
C ASP A 165 16.97 -2.98 9.04
N VAL A 166 17.59 -2.70 7.91
CA VAL A 166 16.92 -2.37 6.65
C VAL A 166 17.15 -3.49 5.65
N TRP A 167 16.14 -4.30 5.43
CA TRP A 167 16.21 -5.42 4.51
C TRP A 167 15.07 -5.43 3.50
N MET A 168 15.31 -6.08 2.35
CA MET A 168 14.33 -6.21 1.29
C MET A 168 13.37 -7.35 1.59
N LYS A 169 12.09 -7.03 1.80
CA LYS A 169 11.05 -8.00 2.18
C LYS A 169 10.69 -8.99 1.06
N GLY A 170 10.85 -8.58 -0.21
CA GLY A 170 10.61 -9.41 -1.38
C GLY A 170 10.77 -8.62 -2.68
N LEU A 171 11.58 -9.14 -3.61
CA LEU A 171 11.88 -8.47 -4.88
C LEU A 171 10.63 -8.26 -5.74
N GLY A 172 9.78 -9.29 -5.89
CA GLY A 172 8.56 -9.20 -6.69
C GLY A 172 7.62 -8.09 -6.20
N THR A 173 7.44 -7.98 -4.88
CA THR A 173 6.58 -6.94 -4.29
C THR A 173 7.19 -5.55 -4.39
N LEU A 174 8.50 -5.43 -4.28
CA LEU A 174 9.23 -4.17 -4.50
C LEU A 174 9.03 -3.68 -5.94
N LEU A 175 9.18 -4.57 -6.94
CA LEU A 175 8.95 -4.23 -8.34
C LEU A 175 7.52 -3.78 -8.60
N VAL A 176 6.53 -4.52 -8.07
CA VAL A 176 5.11 -4.13 -8.17
C VAL A 176 4.85 -2.77 -7.51
N ALA A 177 5.43 -2.51 -6.34
CA ALA A 177 5.29 -1.23 -5.65
C ALA A 177 5.92 -0.09 -6.48
N ALA A 178 7.12 -0.28 -7.01
CA ALA A 178 7.84 0.70 -7.83
C ALA A 178 7.07 1.01 -9.13
N VAL A 179 6.63 -0.03 -9.86
CA VAL A 179 5.83 0.14 -11.08
C VAL A 179 4.51 0.84 -10.77
N THR A 180 3.81 0.43 -9.70
CA THR A 180 2.55 1.06 -9.28
C THR A 180 2.76 2.54 -8.95
N PHE A 181 3.81 2.86 -8.20
CA PHE A 181 4.17 4.25 -7.86
C PHE A 181 4.47 5.08 -9.10
N LEU A 182 5.25 4.53 -10.02
CA LEU A 182 5.60 5.19 -11.28
C LEU A 182 4.37 5.43 -12.16
N VAL A 183 3.54 4.41 -12.38
CA VAL A 183 2.31 4.52 -13.19
C VAL A 183 1.36 5.55 -12.61
N ILE A 184 1.06 5.48 -11.31
CA ILE A 184 0.17 6.43 -10.63
C ILE A 184 0.80 7.83 -10.63
N GLY A 185 2.11 7.94 -10.42
CA GLY A 185 2.86 9.18 -10.46
C GLY A 185 2.76 9.86 -11.83
N VAL A 186 3.01 9.12 -12.92
CA VAL A 186 2.89 9.64 -14.30
C VAL A 186 1.46 10.06 -14.62
N LEU A 187 0.46 9.25 -14.24
CA LEU A 187 -0.95 9.58 -14.44
C LEU A 187 -1.35 10.84 -13.64
N ALA A 188 -0.88 10.97 -12.41
CA ALA A 188 -1.14 12.14 -11.57
C ALA A 188 -0.40 13.38 -12.09
N TRP A 189 0.82 13.21 -12.57
CA TRP A 189 1.62 14.28 -13.17
C TRP A 189 0.96 14.86 -14.43
N ARG A 190 0.43 14.01 -15.32
CA ARG A 190 -0.18 14.40 -16.58
C ARG A 190 -1.65 14.78 -16.47
N GLY A 191 -2.44 14.04 -15.68
CA GLY A 191 -3.89 14.11 -15.67
C GLY A 191 -4.55 14.22 -14.29
N GLY A 192 -3.78 14.51 -13.22
CA GLY A 192 -4.31 14.69 -11.87
C GLY A 192 -4.92 13.39 -11.31
N ARG A 193 -6.24 13.34 -11.22
CA ARG A 193 -6.98 12.21 -10.63
C ARG A 193 -7.39 11.12 -11.64
N THR A 194 -6.61 10.93 -12.70
CA THR A 194 -6.95 9.96 -13.76
C THR A 194 -7.13 8.55 -13.21
N TRP A 195 -6.21 8.05 -12.38
CA TRP A 195 -6.34 6.73 -11.77
C TRP A 195 -7.65 6.56 -11.00
N CYS A 196 -7.97 7.51 -10.11
CA CYS A 196 -9.20 7.47 -9.31
C CYS A 196 -10.48 7.51 -10.12
N ASN A 197 -10.44 8.07 -11.34
CA ASN A 197 -11.61 8.26 -12.19
C ASN A 197 -11.74 7.23 -13.30
N THR A 198 -10.74 6.36 -13.53
CA THR A 198 -10.75 5.37 -14.61
C THR A 198 -10.55 3.94 -14.13
N ILE A 199 -9.66 3.71 -13.15
CA ILE A 199 -9.24 2.37 -12.75
C ILE A 199 -9.72 2.01 -11.33
N CYS A 200 -9.77 2.98 -10.40
CA CYS A 200 -10.08 2.71 -9.00
C CYS A 200 -11.52 2.20 -8.78
N PRO A 201 -11.73 0.95 -8.28
CA PRO A 201 -13.06 0.41 -8.05
C PRO A 201 -13.82 1.17 -6.97
N VAL A 202 -13.16 1.53 -5.85
CA VAL A 202 -13.75 2.37 -4.79
C VAL A 202 -14.16 3.73 -5.35
N GLY A 203 -13.32 4.32 -6.21
CA GLY A 203 -13.65 5.57 -6.89
C GLY A 203 -14.87 5.46 -7.82
N THR A 204 -15.10 4.31 -8.42
CA THR A 204 -16.26 4.06 -9.27
C THR A 204 -17.53 3.91 -8.43
N VAL A 205 -17.51 3.09 -7.39
CA VAL A 205 -18.66 2.88 -6.47
C VAL A 205 -19.09 4.21 -5.83
N LEU A 206 -18.16 4.92 -5.17
CA LEU A 206 -18.46 6.22 -4.57
C LEU A 206 -18.83 7.28 -5.61
N GLY A 207 -18.38 7.11 -6.86
CA GLY A 207 -18.75 7.96 -7.99
C GLY A 207 -20.22 7.85 -8.36
N VAL A 208 -20.79 6.66 -8.33
CA VAL A 208 -22.24 6.45 -8.55
C VAL A 208 -23.04 7.13 -7.45
N LEU A 209 -22.67 6.92 -6.18
CA LEU A 209 -23.33 7.53 -5.03
C LEU A 209 -23.26 9.06 -5.04
N SER A 210 -22.13 9.63 -5.45
CA SER A 210 -21.92 11.08 -5.45
C SER A 210 -22.79 11.84 -6.44
N ARG A 211 -23.39 11.17 -7.43
CA ARG A 211 -24.41 11.78 -8.29
C ARG A 211 -25.62 12.27 -7.50
N PHE A 212 -25.94 11.58 -6.41
CA PHE A 212 -27.07 11.86 -5.53
C PHE A 212 -26.71 12.73 -4.33
N SER A 213 -25.46 13.25 -4.26
CA SER A 213 -25.02 14.05 -3.12
C SER A 213 -25.85 15.31 -2.93
N LEU A 214 -26.09 15.66 -1.66
CA LEU A 214 -26.87 16.82 -1.26
C LEU A 214 -26.06 18.11 -1.53
N PHE A 215 -24.88 18.21 -0.98
CA PHE A 215 -23.97 19.33 -1.24
C PHE A 215 -23.07 19.01 -2.42
N LYS A 216 -23.03 19.88 -3.41
CA LYS A 216 -22.17 19.75 -4.59
C LYS A 216 -21.86 21.09 -5.23
N PRO A 217 -20.73 21.21 -5.95
CA PRO A 217 -20.43 22.42 -6.70
C PRO A 217 -21.45 22.60 -7.84
N ARG A 218 -21.99 23.80 -7.98
CA ARG A 218 -22.97 24.16 -9.01
C ARG A 218 -22.53 25.39 -9.78
N PHE A 219 -22.90 25.43 -11.07
CA PHE A 219 -22.76 26.61 -11.90
C PHE A 219 -23.94 27.56 -11.71
N ASP A 220 -23.62 28.84 -11.60
CA ASP A 220 -24.51 29.95 -11.86
C ASP A 220 -24.11 30.56 -13.21
N VAL A 221 -24.88 30.23 -14.24
CA VAL A 221 -24.59 30.62 -15.63
C VAL A 221 -24.62 32.13 -15.79
N SER A 222 -25.48 32.84 -15.01
CA SER A 222 -25.64 34.29 -15.08
C SER A 222 -24.36 35.06 -14.69
N LYS A 223 -23.53 34.46 -13.83
CA LYS A 223 -22.25 35.04 -13.38
C LYS A 223 -21.05 34.54 -14.17
N CYS A 224 -21.24 33.60 -15.10
CA CYS A 224 -20.14 33.00 -15.83
C CYS A 224 -19.71 33.83 -17.03
N ASN A 225 -18.45 34.25 -17.06
CA ASN A 225 -17.87 34.99 -18.19
C ASN A 225 -17.13 34.11 -19.21
N GLY A 226 -17.27 32.78 -19.14
CA GLY A 226 -16.66 31.83 -20.09
C GLY A 226 -15.14 31.69 -20.02
N CYS A 227 -14.45 32.16 -18.99
CA CYS A 227 -12.97 32.16 -18.89
C CYS A 227 -12.32 30.77 -18.82
N LYS A 228 -13.06 29.68 -18.65
CA LYS A 228 -12.62 28.27 -18.59
C LYS A 228 -11.60 27.95 -17.50
N LEU A 229 -11.32 28.85 -16.53
CA LEU A 229 -10.34 28.63 -15.46
C LEU A 229 -10.73 27.47 -14.53
N CYS A 230 -12.01 27.27 -14.28
CA CYS A 230 -12.52 26.17 -13.47
C CYS A 230 -12.16 24.80 -14.07
N ALA A 231 -12.29 24.63 -15.40
CA ALA A 231 -11.91 23.41 -16.11
C ALA A 231 -10.39 23.21 -16.17
N ARG A 232 -9.63 24.30 -16.40
CA ARG A 232 -8.16 24.29 -16.46
C ARG A 232 -7.49 23.94 -15.11
N ASN A 233 -8.17 24.18 -14.00
CA ASN A 233 -7.70 23.84 -12.64
C ASN A 233 -8.34 22.54 -12.11
N CYS A 234 -9.29 21.94 -12.84
CA CYS A 234 -9.97 20.73 -12.41
C CYS A 234 -9.10 19.49 -12.57
N LYS A 235 -8.43 19.04 -11.52
CA LYS A 235 -7.62 17.81 -11.50
C LYS A 235 -8.41 16.51 -11.76
N ALA A 236 -9.76 16.55 -11.65
CA ALA A 236 -10.64 15.44 -11.99
C ALA A 236 -11.10 15.46 -13.46
N SER A 237 -10.80 16.54 -14.21
CA SER A 237 -11.19 16.74 -15.62
C SER A 237 -12.70 16.53 -15.87
N CYS A 238 -13.55 16.88 -14.88
CA CYS A 238 -14.98 16.59 -14.86
C CYS A 238 -15.87 17.81 -15.16
N ILE A 239 -15.28 18.99 -15.38
CA ILE A 239 -16.01 20.24 -15.64
C ILE A 239 -16.02 20.52 -17.14
N ASN A 240 -17.21 20.52 -17.76
CA ASN A 240 -17.42 21.00 -19.11
C ASN A 240 -17.76 22.50 -19.07
N PRO A 241 -16.82 23.38 -19.47
CA PRO A 241 -17.03 24.82 -19.37
C PRO A 241 -17.94 25.38 -20.48
N GLU A 242 -18.17 24.62 -21.56
CA GLU A 242 -19.02 25.03 -22.70
C GLU A 242 -20.49 24.71 -22.41
N ALA A 243 -20.76 23.52 -21.88
CA ALA A 243 -22.10 23.13 -21.46
C ALA A 243 -22.47 23.59 -20.06
N HIS A 244 -21.55 24.24 -19.31
CA HIS A 244 -21.71 24.62 -17.90
C HIS A 244 -22.11 23.44 -16.99
N GLU A 245 -21.61 22.23 -17.32
CA GLU A 245 -21.93 20.99 -16.60
C GLU A 245 -20.76 20.46 -15.82
N ILE A 246 -21.07 19.78 -14.69
CA ILE A 246 -20.10 19.07 -13.86
C ILE A 246 -20.51 17.61 -13.77
N ASP A 247 -19.63 16.71 -14.21
CA ASP A 247 -19.82 15.27 -14.02
C ASP A 247 -19.52 14.90 -12.55
N TYR A 248 -20.57 14.83 -11.74
CA TYR A 248 -20.46 14.52 -10.32
C TYR A 248 -19.95 13.10 -10.05
N SER A 249 -20.09 12.17 -11.00
CA SER A 249 -19.54 10.83 -10.85
C SER A 249 -18.01 10.81 -10.79
N ARG A 250 -17.35 11.87 -11.31
CA ARG A 250 -15.87 12.02 -11.31
C ARG A 250 -15.39 13.12 -10.39
N CYS A 251 -16.28 14.01 -9.97
CA CYS A 251 -15.93 15.09 -9.05
C CYS A 251 -15.49 14.52 -7.69
N VAL A 252 -14.29 14.86 -7.25
CA VAL A 252 -13.71 14.40 -5.97
C VAL A 252 -13.89 15.41 -4.83
N ALA A 253 -14.76 16.38 -5.00
CA ALA A 253 -15.05 17.44 -4.03
C ALA A 253 -13.78 18.13 -3.49
N CYS A 254 -12.82 18.44 -4.37
CA CYS A 254 -11.54 19.03 -4.00
C CYS A 254 -11.61 20.55 -3.75
N MET A 255 -12.70 21.20 -4.12
CA MET A 255 -12.99 22.64 -3.97
C MET A 255 -12.04 23.59 -4.74
N ASP A 256 -11.18 23.06 -5.65
CA ASP A 256 -10.24 23.90 -6.42
C ASP A 256 -10.96 24.83 -7.39
N CYS A 257 -12.12 24.38 -7.97
CA CYS A 257 -12.92 25.19 -8.89
C CYS A 257 -13.57 26.41 -8.22
N LEU A 258 -13.93 26.31 -6.93
CA LEU A 258 -14.51 27.41 -6.18
C LEU A 258 -13.53 28.57 -6.03
N GLU A 259 -12.27 28.27 -5.70
CA GLU A 259 -11.23 29.28 -5.50
C GLU A 259 -10.72 29.84 -6.84
N SER A 260 -10.80 29.03 -7.91
CA SER A 260 -10.38 29.44 -9.26
C SER A 260 -11.40 30.36 -9.95
N CYS A 261 -12.67 30.36 -9.52
CA CYS A 261 -13.72 31.19 -10.10
C CYS A 261 -13.76 32.57 -9.45
N ARG A 262 -13.13 33.58 -10.09
CA ARG A 262 -13.11 34.97 -9.60
C ARG A 262 -14.48 35.63 -9.62
N GLN A 263 -15.39 35.18 -10.49
CA GLN A 263 -16.75 35.72 -10.64
C GLN A 263 -17.75 35.11 -9.64
N GLY A 264 -17.32 34.14 -8.82
CA GLY A 264 -18.24 33.44 -7.93
C GLY A 264 -19.33 32.62 -8.63
N ALA A 265 -19.13 32.31 -9.93
CA ALA A 265 -20.09 31.53 -10.72
C ALA A 265 -20.14 30.04 -10.33
N ILE A 266 -19.25 29.57 -9.47
CA ILE A 266 -19.31 28.21 -8.93
C ILE A 266 -19.42 28.32 -7.41
N SER A 267 -20.50 27.76 -6.86
CA SER A 267 -20.76 27.71 -5.42
C SER A 267 -20.98 26.28 -4.95
N TYR A 268 -20.68 25.99 -3.68
CA TYR A 268 -20.92 24.68 -3.07
C TYR A 268 -22.20 24.77 -2.24
N THR A 269 -23.32 24.28 -2.79
CA THR A 269 -24.66 24.54 -2.26
C THR A 269 -25.50 23.28 -2.14
N TRP A 270 -26.58 23.39 -1.34
CA TRP A 270 -27.60 22.36 -1.15
C TRP A 270 -28.38 22.09 -2.46
N ARG A 271 -28.75 20.84 -2.70
CA ARG A 271 -29.44 20.40 -3.92
C ARG A 271 -30.80 21.06 -4.17
N ARG A 272 -31.48 21.52 -3.12
CA ARG A 272 -32.87 22.00 -3.16
C ARG A 272 -33.06 23.48 -3.57
N GLN A 273 -32.03 24.26 -3.84
CA GLN A 273 -32.26 25.57 -4.39
C GLN A 273 -32.76 25.44 -5.84
N PRO A 274 -34.04 25.79 -6.13
CA PRO A 274 -34.51 25.83 -7.50
C PRO A 274 -33.71 26.88 -8.26
N HIS A 275 -33.21 26.53 -9.43
CA HIS A 275 -32.87 27.53 -10.41
C HIS A 275 -34.14 28.34 -10.66
N SER A 276 -34.10 29.65 -10.45
CA SER A 276 -35.01 30.55 -11.07
C SER A 276 -34.72 30.50 -12.59
N ALA A 277 -35.34 29.56 -13.26
CA ALA A 277 -35.50 29.60 -14.70
C ALA A 277 -36.44 30.76 -14.94
N SER A 278 -35.91 31.91 -15.35
CA SER A 278 -36.71 32.90 -16.05
C SER A 278 -37.14 32.23 -17.36
N GLU A 279 -38.38 31.76 -17.37
CA GLU A 279 -39.13 31.56 -18.59
C GLU A 279 -39.09 32.88 -19.35
N SER A 280 -38.41 32.89 -20.49
CA SER A 280 -38.62 33.87 -21.54
C SER A 280 -39.04 33.10 -22.76
N ALA A 281 -40.28 33.38 -23.07
CA ALA A 281 -41.14 32.89 -24.07
C ALA A 281 -40.52 32.63 -25.46
N ALA A 282 -41.21 31.71 -26.10
CA ALA A 282 -41.20 31.40 -27.51
C ALA A 282 -41.24 32.64 -28.43
N GLY A 283 -40.55 32.54 -29.55
CA GLY A 283 -40.62 33.46 -30.68
C GLY A 283 -39.87 32.87 -31.85
N THR A 284 -40.65 32.19 -32.67
CA THR A 284 -40.45 31.75 -34.07
C THR A 284 -39.62 32.75 -34.89
N THR A 285 -38.67 32.33 -35.72
CA THR A 285 -38.71 32.31 -37.17
C THR A 285 -37.34 31.98 -37.76
N ALA A 286 -37.40 31.17 -38.81
CA ALA A 286 -36.28 30.75 -39.62
C ALA A 286 -35.72 31.91 -40.46
N ALA A 287 -34.40 31.98 -40.60
CA ALA A 287 -33.77 32.56 -41.80
C ALA A 287 -32.44 31.86 -42.05
N LYS A 288 -32.39 31.16 -43.18
CA LYS A 288 -31.16 30.68 -43.82
C LYS A 288 -30.31 31.87 -44.24
N GLY A 289 -29.05 31.87 -43.93
CA GLY A 289 -28.06 32.80 -44.42
C GLY A 289 -26.71 32.14 -44.49
N SER A 290 -26.41 31.58 -45.68
CA SER A 290 -25.10 31.12 -46.10
C SER A 290 -24.17 32.33 -46.27
N VAL A 291 -23.01 32.36 -45.58
CA VAL A 291 -21.88 33.21 -45.98
C VAL A 291 -20.61 32.42 -45.93
N LYS A 292 -19.94 32.43 -47.08
CA LYS A 292 -18.69 31.76 -47.43
C LYS A 292 -17.48 32.31 -46.68
N SER A 293 -16.59 31.39 -46.42
CA SER A 293 -15.12 31.45 -46.53
C SER A 293 -14.47 32.82 -46.79
N ALA A 294 -13.57 33.20 -45.89
CA ALA A 294 -12.37 33.95 -46.25
C ALA A 294 -11.22 33.59 -45.30
N ARG A 295 -10.25 32.96 -45.88
CA ARG A 295 -8.93 32.65 -45.33
C ARG A 295 -8.00 33.80 -45.73
N PRO A 296 -7.24 34.41 -44.85
CA PRO A 296 -6.00 35.09 -45.25
C PRO A 296 -4.79 34.23 -44.86
N THR A 297 -4.10 33.79 -45.86
CA THR A 297 -2.70 33.39 -45.87
C THR A 297 -1.83 34.60 -45.58
N VAL A 298 -0.97 34.51 -44.56
CA VAL A 298 0.21 35.39 -44.47
C VAL A 298 1.45 34.53 -44.37
N LYS A 299 2.37 34.85 -45.28
CA LYS A 299 3.69 34.26 -45.51
C LYS A 299 4.60 34.36 -44.31
N ALA A 300 5.44 33.34 -44.15
CA ALA A 300 6.66 33.37 -43.39
C ALA A 300 7.72 34.30 -44.01
N PRO A 301 8.60 34.87 -43.25
CA PRO A 301 10.01 35.08 -43.66
C PRO A 301 10.96 34.13 -42.94
N ALA A 302 11.96 33.76 -43.71
CA ALA A 302 13.00 32.81 -43.34
C ALA A 302 14.12 33.45 -42.53
N ALA A 303 14.84 32.56 -41.83
CA ALA A 303 16.24 32.51 -41.48
C ALA A 303 16.83 33.58 -40.56
N GLY A 304 17.26 33.10 -39.41
CA GLY A 304 18.23 33.75 -38.53
C GLY A 304 18.79 32.72 -37.53
N ALA A 305 19.95 32.20 -37.86
CA ALA A 305 21.03 31.62 -37.04
C ALA A 305 20.74 30.96 -35.68
N SER A 306 21.10 29.69 -35.67
CA SER A 306 21.43 28.83 -34.56
C SER A 306 22.23 29.50 -33.43
N GLU A 307 21.72 29.44 -32.22
CA GLU A 307 22.56 29.31 -31.04
C GLU A 307 22.32 27.93 -30.43
N ALA A 308 23.35 27.10 -30.49
CA ALA A 308 23.39 25.76 -29.95
C ALA A 308 23.31 25.84 -28.43
N ALA A 309 22.20 25.42 -27.86
CA ALA A 309 22.07 25.20 -26.43
C ALA A 309 23.00 24.05 -26.02
N VAL A 310 24.05 24.39 -25.28
CA VAL A 310 24.98 23.44 -24.64
C VAL A 310 24.16 22.50 -23.75
N PRO A 311 24.18 21.17 -23.96
CA PRO A 311 23.44 20.25 -23.11
C PRO A 311 24.04 20.24 -21.71
N ASP A 312 23.22 20.55 -20.74
CA ASP A 312 23.54 20.57 -19.30
C ASP A 312 24.09 19.19 -18.83
N ARG A 313 25.40 19.00 -18.94
CA ARG A 313 26.14 17.80 -18.49
C ARG A 313 26.09 17.62 -16.98
N SER A 314 25.72 18.66 -16.23
CA SER A 314 25.68 18.65 -14.76
C SER A 314 24.51 17.79 -14.22
N ARG A 315 23.33 17.89 -14.84
CA ARG A 315 22.15 17.10 -14.41
C ARG A 315 22.28 15.61 -14.72
N ARG A 316 22.91 15.25 -15.85
CA ARG A 316 23.15 13.84 -16.17
C ARG A 316 24.18 13.21 -15.23
N ARG A 317 25.22 13.95 -14.83
CA ARG A 317 26.22 13.48 -13.85
C ARG A 317 25.62 13.33 -12.45
N PHE A 318 24.72 14.20 -12.03
CA PHE A 318 24.03 14.10 -10.73
C PHE A 318 23.08 12.89 -10.67
N LEU A 319 22.31 12.64 -11.73
CA LEU A 319 21.42 11.47 -11.81
C LEU A 319 22.19 10.15 -11.96
N ALA A 320 23.31 10.15 -12.69
CA ALA A 320 24.22 9.01 -12.77
C ALA A 320 24.91 8.75 -11.42
N GLY A 321 25.30 9.80 -10.69
CA GLY A 321 25.87 9.69 -9.34
C GLY A 321 24.89 9.14 -8.31
N LEU A 322 23.61 9.56 -8.35
CA LEU A 322 22.56 8.98 -7.50
C LEU A 322 22.27 7.51 -7.83
N GLY A 323 22.29 7.15 -9.11
CA GLY A 323 22.15 5.75 -9.54
C GLY A 323 23.31 4.87 -9.08
N THR A 324 24.55 5.34 -9.18
CA THR A 324 25.73 4.59 -8.72
C THR A 324 25.83 4.49 -7.21
N VAL A 325 25.42 5.52 -6.46
CA VAL A 325 25.34 5.46 -4.98
C VAL A 325 24.26 4.49 -4.53
N ALA A 326 23.10 4.46 -5.18
CA ALA A 326 22.05 3.49 -4.87
C ALA A 326 22.48 2.04 -5.17
N VAL A 327 23.18 1.82 -6.30
CA VAL A 327 23.72 0.49 -6.65
C VAL A 327 24.89 0.11 -5.74
N ALA A 328 25.78 1.05 -5.39
CA ALA A 328 26.87 0.79 -4.46
C ALA A 328 26.38 0.53 -3.03
N ALA A 329 25.28 1.17 -2.60
CA ALA A 329 24.65 0.88 -1.30
C ALA A 329 23.99 -0.49 -1.27
N THR A 330 23.41 -0.97 -2.39
CA THR A 330 22.85 -2.33 -2.48
C THR A 330 23.94 -3.41 -2.57
N VAL A 331 25.09 -3.11 -3.18
CA VAL A 331 26.23 -4.04 -3.28
C VAL A 331 27.00 -4.14 -1.95
N ARG A 332 27.12 -3.05 -1.19
CA ARG A 332 27.72 -3.08 0.16
C ARG A 332 26.85 -3.76 1.22
N ALA A 333 25.56 -3.99 0.98
CA ALA A 333 24.67 -4.68 1.91
C ALA A 333 24.88 -6.21 1.94
N GLN A 334 25.77 -6.76 1.12
CA GLN A 334 26.32 -8.11 1.26
C GLN A 334 27.68 -8.06 1.94
N GLU A 335 27.76 -7.54 3.17
CA GLU A 335 28.88 -7.90 4.04
C GLU A 335 28.79 -9.41 4.27
N MET A 336 29.73 -10.14 3.67
CA MET A 336 29.90 -11.56 3.92
C MET A 336 30.20 -11.71 5.41
N LYS A 337 29.23 -12.26 6.15
CA LYS A 337 29.43 -12.57 7.56
C LYS A 337 30.45 -13.68 7.63
N VAL A 338 31.59 -13.39 8.22
CA VAL A 338 32.66 -14.35 8.47
C VAL A 338 32.60 -14.68 9.96
N ASP A 339 32.68 -15.95 10.32
CA ASP A 339 32.90 -16.33 11.71
C ASP A 339 34.30 -15.92 12.15
N GLY A 340 34.58 -15.96 13.45
CA GLY A 340 35.88 -15.60 13.99
C GLY A 340 37.06 -16.44 13.45
N GLY A 341 36.81 -17.47 12.65
CA GLY A 341 37.76 -18.34 11.99
C GLY A 341 37.92 -18.18 10.49
N LEU A 342 37.37 -17.11 9.89
CA LEU A 342 37.41 -16.84 8.44
C LEU A 342 36.50 -17.71 7.55
N ALA A 343 35.66 -18.56 8.15
CA ALA A 343 34.66 -19.31 7.39
C ALA A 343 33.48 -18.40 6.98
N LEU A 344 33.04 -18.48 5.73
CA LEU A 344 31.88 -17.77 5.24
C LEU A 344 30.61 -18.36 5.86
N ILE A 345 29.86 -17.56 6.60
CA ILE A 345 28.57 -17.96 7.12
C ILE A 345 27.55 -17.82 5.99
N GLU A 346 27.11 -18.93 5.43
CA GLU A 346 26.03 -18.94 4.46
C GLU A 346 24.73 -18.47 5.11
N GLU A 347 24.01 -17.55 4.45
CA GLU A 347 22.69 -17.14 4.93
C GLU A 347 21.69 -18.31 4.84
N LYS A 348 20.80 -18.38 5.84
CA LYS A 348 19.74 -19.39 5.85
C LYS A 348 18.82 -19.22 4.64
N LYS A 349 18.55 -20.31 3.97
CA LYS A 349 17.58 -20.39 2.88
C LYS A 349 16.22 -20.82 3.40
N ILE A 350 15.17 -20.28 2.78
CA ILE A 350 13.80 -20.64 3.10
C ILE A 350 13.55 -22.07 2.62
N PRO A 351 13.09 -23.00 3.47
CA PRO A 351 12.71 -24.33 3.05
C PRO A 351 11.47 -24.27 2.14
N ASP A 352 11.38 -25.18 1.18
CA ASP A 352 10.16 -25.30 0.37
C ASP A 352 9.09 -26.01 1.20
N ARG A 353 8.00 -25.28 1.46
CA ARG A 353 6.87 -25.76 2.24
C ARG A 353 5.72 -26.14 1.31
N ALA A 354 5.13 -27.30 1.51
CA ALA A 354 3.93 -27.71 0.78
C ALA A 354 2.75 -26.80 1.13
N THR A 355 2.58 -26.49 2.42
CA THR A 355 1.55 -25.59 2.91
C THR A 355 2.17 -24.27 3.41
N PRO A 356 1.70 -23.10 2.93
CA PRO A 356 2.22 -21.83 3.38
C PRO A 356 1.86 -21.58 4.85
N LEU A 357 2.83 -21.13 5.63
CA LEU A 357 2.60 -20.69 7.00
C LEU A 357 1.89 -19.35 7.01
N THR A 358 0.71 -19.29 7.64
CA THR A 358 -0.07 -18.06 7.79
C THR A 358 -0.04 -17.54 9.22
N PRO A 359 -0.18 -16.21 9.43
CA PRO A 359 -0.09 -15.61 10.75
C PRO A 359 -1.12 -16.19 11.74
N PRO A 360 -0.79 -16.31 13.03
CA PRO A 360 -1.78 -16.66 14.07
C PRO A 360 -2.97 -15.69 14.03
N GLY A 361 -4.19 -16.22 14.15
CA GLY A 361 -5.45 -15.46 13.99
C GLY A 361 -6.00 -15.44 12.57
N SER A 362 -5.26 -15.91 11.55
CA SER A 362 -5.79 -16.01 10.18
C SER A 362 -6.73 -17.21 9.97
N LEU A 363 -6.83 -18.13 10.93
CA LEU A 363 -7.67 -19.33 10.96
C LEU A 363 -7.31 -20.39 9.92
N SER A 364 -7.00 -19.98 8.70
CA SER A 364 -6.62 -20.86 7.59
C SER A 364 -5.98 -20.04 6.46
N ALA A 365 -5.25 -20.71 5.58
CA ALA A 365 -4.73 -20.12 4.35
C ALA A 365 -5.87 -19.61 3.44
N HIS A 366 -7.00 -20.34 3.40
CA HIS A 366 -8.18 -19.96 2.64
C HIS A 366 -8.85 -18.69 3.20
N ASN A 367 -9.06 -18.60 4.51
CA ASN A 367 -9.63 -17.39 5.14
C ASN A 367 -8.72 -16.17 4.91
N LEU A 368 -7.40 -16.35 5.01
CA LEU A 368 -6.46 -15.28 4.69
C LEU A 368 -6.60 -14.83 3.24
N ALA A 369 -6.68 -15.76 2.29
CA ALA A 369 -6.82 -15.44 0.87
C ALA A 369 -8.13 -14.71 0.55
N THR A 370 -9.23 -15.04 1.23
CA THR A 370 -10.54 -14.40 0.98
C THR A 370 -10.66 -12.99 1.54
N HIS A 371 -10.02 -12.70 2.68
CA HIS A 371 -10.19 -11.43 3.38
C HIS A 371 -8.99 -10.48 3.26
N CYS A 372 -7.81 -11.00 2.89
CA CYS A 372 -6.61 -10.18 2.83
C CYS A 372 -6.53 -9.34 1.55
N THR A 373 -6.33 -8.04 1.70
CA THR A 373 -6.14 -7.11 0.59
C THR A 373 -4.67 -6.91 0.20
N GLY A 374 -3.72 -7.60 0.82
CA GLY A 374 -2.29 -7.43 0.54
C GLY A 374 -1.76 -6.02 0.83
N CYS A 375 -2.32 -5.32 1.81
CA CYS A 375 -1.89 -3.96 2.19
C CYS A 375 -0.53 -3.90 2.89
N GLN A 376 -0.05 -5.04 3.41
CA GLN A 376 1.27 -5.20 4.05
C GLN A 376 1.45 -4.44 5.39
N LEU A 377 0.36 -3.98 6.01
CA LEU A 377 0.46 -3.31 7.31
C LEU A 377 0.99 -4.27 8.40
N CYS A 378 0.49 -5.51 8.43
CA CYS A 378 0.97 -6.56 9.35
C CYS A 378 2.46 -6.90 9.13
N ILE A 379 2.94 -6.83 7.87
CA ILE A 379 4.35 -7.05 7.53
C ILE A 379 5.22 -5.90 8.05
N SER A 380 4.71 -4.66 7.98
CA SER A 380 5.42 -3.48 8.50
C SER A 380 5.45 -3.45 10.03
N ALA A 381 4.38 -3.90 10.67
CA ALA A 381 4.24 -3.93 12.12
C ALA A 381 4.92 -5.13 12.80
N CYS A 382 5.43 -6.12 12.05
CA CYS A 382 6.09 -7.30 12.62
C CYS A 382 7.46 -6.94 13.19
N PRO A 383 7.66 -6.95 14.52
CA PRO A 383 8.93 -6.54 15.14
C PRO A 383 10.07 -7.56 14.89
N ASN A 384 9.72 -8.83 14.71
CA ASN A 384 10.70 -9.91 14.55
C ASN A 384 11.02 -10.20 13.06
N GLY A 385 10.48 -9.42 12.10
CA GLY A 385 10.75 -9.60 10.67
C GLY A 385 10.30 -10.94 10.07
N VAL A 386 9.39 -11.65 10.75
CA VAL A 386 8.91 -12.99 10.37
C VAL A 386 7.93 -12.94 9.20
N LEU A 387 7.14 -11.88 9.10
CA LEU A 387 6.13 -11.75 8.04
C LEU A 387 6.75 -11.18 6.77
N ARG A 388 6.51 -11.88 5.66
CA ARG A 388 6.93 -11.49 4.31
C ARG A 388 5.80 -11.56 3.32
N PRO A 389 5.85 -10.80 2.23
CA PRO A 389 4.94 -10.98 1.11
C PRO A 389 5.30 -12.27 0.36
N SER A 390 4.32 -13.12 0.11
CA SER A 390 4.50 -14.35 -0.67
C SER A 390 4.92 -14.03 -2.11
N GLY A 391 5.88 -14.81 -2.62
CA GLY A 391 6.27 -14.84 -4.03
C GLY A 391 5.54 -15.89 -4.86
N LYS A 392 4.84 -16.86 -4.24
CA LYS A 392 4.08 -17.89 -4.94
C LYS A 392 2.86 -17.27 -5.64
N LEU A 393 2.59 -17.61 -6.88
CA LEU A 393 1.56 -16.96 -7.72
C LEU A 393 0.15 -17.03 -7.10
N THR A 394 -0.20 -18.15 -6.47
CA THR A 394 -1.52 -18.33 -5.83
C THR A 394 -1.76 -17.43 -4.62
N SER A 395 -0.71 -17.11 -3.89
CA SER A 395 -0.75 -16.27 -2.68
C SER A 395 0.08 -14.97 -2.82
N PHE A 396 0.34 -14.54 -4.05
CA PHE A 396 1.22 -13.41 -4.34
C PHE A 396 0.83 -12.15 -3.56
N MET A 397 1.82 -11.52 -2.94
CA MET A 397 1.69 -10.33 -2.07
C MET A 397 0.94 -10.56 -0.74
N LEU A 398 0.37 -11.73 -0.46
CA LEU A 398 -0.22 -12.05 0.83
C LEU A 398 0.87 -12.29 1.89
N PRO A 399 0.60 -11.99 3.17
CA PRO A 399 1.58 -12.24 4.22
C PRO A 399 1.74 -13.73 4.47
N VAL A 400 2.99 -14.18 4.45
CA VAL A 400 3.42 -15.54 4.85
C VAL A 400 4.50 -15.43 5.91
N MET A 401 4.63 -16.45 6.75
CA MET A 401 5.68 -16.49 7.76
C MET A 401 6.93 -17.19 7.21
N SER A 402 8.08 -16.67 7.61
CA SER A 402 9.40 -17.17 7.24
C SER A 402 10.37 -16.92 8.39
N TYR A 403 11.20 -17.92 8.70
CA TYR A 403 11.98 -17.92 9.96
C TYR A 403 13.48 -17.74 9.76
N GLU A 404 13.94 -17.38 8.59
CA GLU A 404 15.38 -17.17 8.36
C GLU A 404 15.96 -15.97 9.12
N ARG A 405 15.15 -14.99 9.50
CA ARG A 405 15.61 -13.77 10.21
C ARG A 405 15.15 -13.66 11.66
N GLY A 406 14.19 -14.46 12.05
CA GLY A 406 13.63 -14.44 13.39
C GLY A 406 12.51 -15.46 13.53
N TYR A 407 11.94 -15.54 14.71
CA TYR A 407 10.83 -16.43 15.00
C TYR A 407 9.65 -15.69 15.63
N CYS A 408 8.46 -16.28 15.58
CA CYS A 408 7.24 -15.67 16.09
C CYS A 408 7.14 -15.88 17.60
N ARG A 409 7.39 -14.84 18.37
CA ARG A 409 7.32 -14.89 19.84
C ARG A 409 5.90 -15.14 20.32
N PRO A 410 5.66 -16.04 21.27
CA PRO A 410 4.31 -16.39 21.75
C PRO A 410 3.54 -15.20 22.31
N GLU A 411 4.19 -14.26 22.97
CA GLU A 411 3.59 -13.07 23.58
C GLU A 411 3.22 -11.95 22.59
N CYS A 412 3.72 -12.00 21.34
CA CYS A 412 3.51 -10.95 20.36
C CYS A 412 2.21 -11.14 19.57
N THR A 413 1.31 -10.16 19.57
CA THR A 413 0.03 -10.17 18.84
C THR A 413 -0.11 -9.04 17.81
N GLU A 414 0.98 -8.34 17.47
CA GLU A 414 0.97 -7.13 16.65
C GLU A 414 0.31 -7.30 15.27
N CYS A 415 0.58 -8.39 14.56
CA CYS A 415 0.00 -8.62 13.23
C CYS A 415 -1.53 -8.73 13.26
N SER A 416 -2.10 -9.25 14.34
CA SER A 416 -3.54 -9.40 14.52
C SER A 416 -4.20 -8.08 14.96
N SER A 417 -3.53 -7.26 15.76
CA SER A 417 -4.05 -5.98 16.23
C SER A 417 -4.19 -4.94 15.11
N VAL A 418 -3.26 -4.95 14.14
CA VAL A 418 -3.20 -3.95 13.07
C VAL A 418 -3.98 -4.32 11.80
N CYS A 419 -4.48 -5.56 11.67
CA CYS A 419 -5.16 -6.00 10.45
C CYS A 419 -6.49 -5.26 10.25
N PRO A 420 -6.64 -4.45 9.17
CA PRO A 420 -7.85 -3.65 9.01
C PRO A 420 -9.03 -4.41 8.39
N THR A 421 -8.78 -5.58 7.79
CA THR A 421 -9.79 -6.38 7.09
C THR A 421 -10.31 -7.54 7.91
N GLY A 422 -9.72 -7.82 9.09
CA GLY A 422 -10.01 -9.01 9.88
C GLY A 422 -9.51 -10.33 9.25
N ALA A 423 -8.72 -10.27 8.18
CA ALA A 423 -8.07 -11.45 7.62
C ALA A 423 -7.15 -12.15 8.63
N ILE A 424 -6.57 -11.38 9.54
CA ILE A 424 -5.93 -11.85 10.77
C ILE A 424 -6.80 -11.30 11.91
N ARG A 425 -7.52 -12.16 12.59
CA ARG A 425 -8.40 -11.77 13.69
C ARG A 425 -7.58 -11.38 14.92
N PRO A 426 -8.01 -10.37 15.67
CA PRO A 426 -7.40 -10.06 16.96
C PRO A 426 -7.46 -11.29 17.87
N ILE A 427 -6.31 -11.67 18.43
CA ILE A 427 -6.16 -12.78 19.36
C ILE A 427 -5.43 -12.30 20.62
N THR A 428 -5.75 -12.89 21.75
CA THR A 428 -5.03 -12.68 23.01
C THR A 428 -3.73 -13.47 23.01
N ARG A 429 -2.86 -13.17 23.96
CA ARG A 429 -1.59 -13.91 24.14
C ARG A 429 -1.86 -15.39 24.47
N ALA A 430 -2.89 -15.66 25.30
CA ALA A 430 -3.30 -17.02 25.65
C ALA A 430 -3.78 -17.79 24.42
N GLU A 431 -4.70 -17.22 23.65
CA GLU A 431 -5.20 -17.83 22.41
C GLU A 431 -4.07 -18.08 21.41
N LYS A 432 -3.11 -17.15 21.31
CA LYS A 432 -1.96 -17.34 20.42
C LYS A 432 -1.09 -18.52 20.85
N SER A 433 -0.81 -18.66 22.15
CA SER A 433 -0.02 -19.76 22.69
C SER A 433 -0.70 -21.12 22.54
N ALA A 434 -2.04 -21.11 22.37
CA ALA A 434 -2.85 -22.31 22.12
C ALA A 434 -3.10 -22.54 20.61
N THR A 435 -2.69 -21.64 19.73
CA THR A 435 -2.97 -21.74 18.28
C THR A 435 -1.80 -22.41 17.55
N GLN A 436 -2.05 -23.59 16.98
CA GLN A 436 -1.14 -24.30 16.11
C GLN A 436 -1.30 -23.82 14.67
N ILE A 437 -0.29 -23.11 14.16
CA ILE A 437 -0.24 -22.69 12.75
C ILE A 437 0.47 -23.68 11.84
N GLY A 438 1.21 -24.60 12.43
CA GLY A 438 2.00 -25.64 11.77
C GLY A 438 2.72 -26.48 12.81
N HIS A 439 3.52 -27.42 12.36
CA HIS A 439 4.33 -28.30 13.20
C HIS A 439 5.78 -28.36 12.71
N ALA A 440 6.71 -28.64 13.60
CA ALA A 440 8.11 -28.80 13.26
C ALA A 440 8.36 -30.18 12.63
N VAL A 441 9.14 -30.20 11.55
CA VAL A 441 9.59 -31.40 10.84
C VAL A 441 11.11 -31.47 10.93
N TRP A 442 11.64 -32.58 11.44
CA TRP A 442 13.07 -32.80 11.56
C TRP A 442 13.64 -33.54 10.34
N ILE A 443 14.71 -33.01 9.77
CA ILE A 443 15.48 -33.60 8.67
C ILE A 443 16.77 -34.17 9.23
N ARG A 444 16.83 -35.49 9.34
CA ARG A 444 17.90 -36.20 9.98
C ARG A 444 19.27 -35.91 9.35
N GLU A 445 19.35 -35.90 8.02
CA GLU A 445 20.58 -35.72 7.24
C GLU A 445 21.22 -34.33 7.43
N ASN A 446 20.44 -33.33 7.77
CA ASN A 446 20.93 -31.97 7.95
C ASN A 446 21.34 -31.68 9.42
N CYS A 447 21.02 -32.60 10.35
CA CYS A 447 21.28 -32.37 11.77
C CYS A 447 22.77 -32.43 12.09
N VAL A 448 23.30 -31.34 12.66
CA VAL A 448 24.73 -31.23 13.01
C VAL A 448 25.17 -32.32 13.99
N THR A 449 24.25 -32.80 14.83
CA THR A 449 24.53 -33.91 15.76
C THR A 449 24.91 -35.20 15.04
N LEU A 450 24.26 -35.48 13.92
CA LEU A 450 24.50 -36.71 13.14
C LEU A 450 25.47 -36.48 11.98
N ARG A 451 25.48 -35.27 11.39
CA ARG A 451 26.34 -34.94 10.27
C ARG A 451 27.77 -34.63 10.69
N ASP A 452 27.90 -33.78 11.73
CA ASP A 452 29.17 -33.17 12.14
C ASP A 452 29.66 -33.72 13.50
N ASP A 453 28.95 -34.71 14.07
CA ASP A 453 29.20 -35.37 15.36
C ASP A 453 29.33 -34.38 16.54
N VAL A 454 28.55 -33.28 16.53
CA VAL A 454 28.55 -32.21 17.51
C VAL A 454 27.33 -32.28 18.42
N GLN A 455 27.48 -32.29 19.71
CA GLN A 455 26.36 -32.22 20.65
C GLN A 455 25.59 -30.92 20.49
N CYS A 456 24.27 -31.05 20.25
CA CYS A 456 23.39 -29.91 20.02
C CYS A 456 22.00 -30.17 20.60
N ASP A 457 21.44 -29.16 21.29
CA ASP A 457 20.08 -29.19 21.87
C ASP A 457 19.31 -27.88 21.60
N ASN A 458 19.79 -27.03 20.68
CA ASN A 458 19.22 -25.70 20.43
C ASN A 458 17.73 -25.72 20.10
N CYS A 459 17.26 -26.68 19.34
CA CYS A 459 15.85 -26.78 18.97
C CYS A 459 14.94 -27.08 20.19
N ALA A 460 15.38 -27.93 21.13
CA ALA A 460 14.63 -28.26 22.33
C ALA A 460 14.71 -27.11 23.36
N ARG A 461 15.91 -26.58 23.60
CA ARG A 461 16.16 -25.50 24.58
C ARG A 461 15.32 -24.24 24.29
N HIS A 462 15.11 -23.90 23.03
CA HIS A 462 14.38 -22.71 22.61
C HIS A 462 12.91 -22.96 22.25
N CYS A 463 12.41 -24.19 22.47
CA CYS A 463 11.00 -24.50 22.22
C CYS A 463 10.12 -23.93 23.34
N PRO A 464 9.27 -22.91 23.09
CA PRO A 464 8.50 -22.26 24.13
C PRO A 464 7.39 -23.13 24.73
N THR A 465 6.97 -24.19 24.02
CA THR A 465 5.92 -25.13 24.45
C THR A 465 6.49 -26.45 24.96
N GLY A 466 7.83 -26.63 24.92
CA GLY A 466 8.46 -27.92 25.25
C GLY A 466 8.04 -29.07 24.34
N ALA A 467 7.64 -28.76 23.09
CA ALA A 467 7.23 -29.76 22.10
C ALA A 467 8.40 -30.58 21.53
N ILE A 468 9.64 -30.22 21.85
CA ILE A 468 10.83 -30.93 21.34
C ILE A 468 11.57 -31.49 22.53
N THR A 469 11.73 -32.81 22.58
CA THR A 469 12.50 -33.53 23.58
C THR A 469 13.73 -34.14 22.94
N MET A 470 14.82 -34.20 23.69
CA MET A 470 16.06 -34.84 23.24
C MET A 470 16.11 -36.28 23.74
N VAL A 471 16.30 -37.21 22.80
CA VAL A 471 16.42 -38.66 23.10
C VAL A 471 17.72 -39.20 22.55
N ASN A 472 18.22 -40.33 23.09
CA ASN A 472 19.40 -40.99 22.59
C ASN A 472 19.19 -41.47 21.15
N SER A 473 20.17 -41.24 20.29
CA SER A 473 20.13 -41.71 18.86
C SER A 473 20.12 -43.22 18.74
N VAL A 474 20.68 -43.90 19.71
CA VAL A 474 20.60 -45.36 19.90
C VAL A 474 19.87 -45.62 21.19
N PRO A 475 18.68 -46.25 21.20
CA PRO A 475 17.83 -46.37 22.41
C PRO A 475 18.50 -47.01 23.62
N ASP A 476 19.37 -48.00 23.38
CA ASP A 476 20.00 -48.80 24.42
C ASP A 476 21.41 -48.32 24.81
N ASP A 477 21.86 -47.21 24.21
CA ASP A 477 23.17 -46.60 24.52
C ASP A 477 23.03 -45.22 25.09
N PRO A 478 23.17 -45.05 26.44
CA PRO A 478 23.13 -43.74 27.12
C PRO A 478 24.25 -42.79 26.70
N SER A 479 25.33 -43.31 26.11
CA SER A 479 26.46 -42.51 25.62
C SER A 479 26.25 -41.99 24.19
N SER A 480 25.20 -42.43 23.50
CA SER A 480 24.90 -42.02 22.14
C SER A 480 24.47 -40.56 22.09
N ARG A 481 24.67 -39.93 20.92
CA ARG A 481 24.29 -38.53 20.71
C ARG A 481 22.78 -38.32 20.87
N LEU A 482 22.38 -37.19 21.40
CA LEU A 482 20.98 -36.82 21.56
C LEU A 482 20.44 -36.27 20.26
N ILE A 483 19.27 -36.75 19.86
CA ILE A 483 18.51 -36.30 18.69
C ILE A 483 17.14 -35.73 19.11
N PRO A 484 16.58 -34.77 18.36
CA PRO A 484 15.28 -34.20 18.69
C PRO A 484 14.13 -35.13 18.26
N VAL A 485 13.14 -35.27 19.12
CA VAL A 485 11.84 -35.85 18.83
C VAL A 485 10.79 -34.76 19.02
N VAL A 486 9.93 -34.60 18.03
CA VAL A 486 8.91 -33.54 18.01
C VAL A 486 7.55 -34.12 18.40
N ASP A 487 6.94 -33.53 19.41
CA ASP A 487 5.54 -33.72 19.76
C ASP A 487 4.71 -32.72 18.94
N GLU A 488 4.05 -33.21 17.88
CA GLU A 488 3.28 -32.38 16.97
C GLU A 488 2.05 -31.77 17.64
N GLU A 489 1.48 -32.43 18.65
CA GLU A 489 0.26 -31.94 19.36
C GLU A 489 0.59 -30.69 20.18
N ARG A 490 1.79 -30.61 20.75
CA ARG A 490 2.26 -29.47 21.53
C ARG A 490 2.91 -28.36 20.71
N CYS A 491 3.25 -28.64 19.45
CA CYS A 491 3.98 -27.69 18.60
C CYS A 491 3.06 -26.61 18.04
N ILE A 492 3.27 -25.35 18.41
CA ILE A 492 2.50 -24.20 17.88
C ILE A 492 3.00 -23.65 16.55
N GLY A 493 4.12 -24.16 16.01
CA GLY A 493 4.68 -23.72 14.73
C GLY A 493 5.35 -22.35 14.79
N CYS A 494 5.89 -21.92 15.94
CA CYS A 494 6.47 -20.58 16.12
C CYS A 494 7.79 -20.33 15.37
N GLY A 495 8.50 -21.40 14.94
CA GLY A 495 9.73 -21.35 14.17
C GLY A 495 11.01 -21.03 14.96
N ALA A 496 10.98 -21.06 16.29
CA ALA A 496 12.19 -20.85 17.08
C ALA A 496 13.26 -21.93 16.80
N CYS A 497 12.83 -23.19 16.70
CA CYS A 497 13.70 -24.31 16.35
C CYS A 497 14.33 -24.16 14.95
N GLU A 498 13.56 -23.67 13.95
CA GLU A 498 14.06 -23.43 12.60
C GLU A 498 15.06 -22.26 12.56
N ASN A 499 14.70 -21.14 13.20
CA ASN A 499 15.53 -19.94 13.18
C ASN A 499 16.86 -20.16 13.92
N LEU A 500 16.84 -20.81 15.07
CA LEU A 500 18.02 -20.98 15.92
C LEU A 500 18.82 -22.27 15.63
N CYS A 501 18.40 -23.10 14.67
CA CYS A 501 19.15 -24.26 14.21
C CYS A 501 20.51 -23.82 13.66
N PRO A 502 21.65 -24.39 14.09
CA PRO A 502 22.97 -24.03 13.57
C PRO A 502 23.25 -24.54 12.15
N ALA A 503 22.47 -25.48 11.64
CA ALA A 503 22.66 -26.02 10.29
C ALA A 503 22.41 -24.97 9.20
N HIS A 504 23.32 -24.88 8.25
CA HIS A 504 23.30 -23.99 7.08
C HIS A 504 23.59 -24.76 5.80
N PRO A 505 23.08 -24.36 4.60
CA PRO A 505 22.16 -23.24 4.38
C PRO A 505 20.70 -23.55 4.74
N PHE A 506 20.34 -24.83 4.89
CA PHE A 506 19.01 -25.26 5.32
C PHE A 506 19.04 -25.76 6.76
N SER A 507 18.09 -25.29 7.56
CA SER A 507 17.92 -25.78 8.93
C SER A 507 17.60 -27.28 8.93
N ALA A 508 18.13 -28.01 9.91
CA ALA A 508 17.82 -29.43 10.12
C ALA A 508 16.40 -29.67 10.66
N ILE A 509 15.76 -28.63 11.13
CA ILE A 509 14.37 -28.65 11.58
C ILE A 509 13.66 -27.42 11.00
N TYR A 510 12.50 -27.62 10.38
CA TYR A 510 11.73 -26.55 9.79
C TYR A 510 10.25 -26.71 10.15
N VAL A 511 9.46 -25.67 9.98
CA VAL A 511 8.03 -25.70 10.29
C VAL A 511 7.23 -25.86 8.99
N GLU A 512 6.39 -26.90 8.92
CA GLU A 512 5.39 -27.08 7.87
C GLU A 512 4.05 -26.51 8.30
N GLY A 513 3.33 -25.83 7.40
CA GLY A 513 2.09 -25.13 7.71
C GLY A 513 0.87 -26.07 7.81
N HIS A 514 -0.11 -25.67 8.59
CA HIS A 514 -1.43 -26.32 8.59
C HIS A 514 -2.38 -25.57 7.67
N LEU A 515 -3.16 -26.29 6.86
CA LEU A 515 -4.22 -25.70 6.01
C LEU A 515 -5.27 -24.96 6.84
N ARG A 516 -5.60 -25.48 8.02
CA ARG A 516 -6.42 -24.83 9.04
C ARG A 516 -5.66 -24.84 10.35
N HIS A 517 -5.66 -23.71 11.03
CA HIS A 517 -5.09 -23.62 12.37
C HIS A 517 -5.89 -24.50 13.33
N ARG A 518 -5.19 -25.11 14.26
CA ARG A 518 -5.77 -25.95 15.31
C ARG A 518 -5.62 -25.20 16.64
N THR A 519 -6.45 -25.52 17.58
CA THR A 519 -6.33 -25.06 18.97
C THR A 519 -5.93 -26.27 19.81
N VAL A 520 -4.91 -26.10 20.64
CA VAL A 520 -4.41 -27.09 21.61
C VAL A 520 -5.26 -26.98 22.88
#